data_46b4df57d00cb2af3306729c467065a8
#
_entry.id   46b4df57d00cb2af3306729c467065a8
#
_cell.length_a   1.000
_cell.length_b   1.000
_cell.length_c   1.000
_cell.angle_alpha   90.00
_cell.angle_beta   90.00
_cell.angle_gamma   90.00
#
_symmetry.space_group_name_H-M   'P 1'
#
loop_
_entity.id
_entity.type
_entity.pdbx_description
1 polymer ?
#
loop_
_entity_poly.entity_id
_entity_poly.type
_entity_poly.pdbx_seq_one_letter_code
_entity_poly.pdbx_strand_id
1 'polypeptide(L)'
;MKLNPYFGRFGGQFVPEVLIPALDQLEDAFIEAQKDPAFQRELADLLVNYGGRPTPLTRCRNLTQGTKTTIYLKREDLMHGGAHKTNQVLGQALLARRMGKTRIIAETGAGQHGVATALACALLGFKCRVYMLS
;
A
#
# COMPACT_ATOMS: atom_id res chain seq x y z
N MET A 1 -11.96 10.00 -17.91
CA MET A 1 -10.72 10.07 -18.74
C MET A 1 -9.86 8.90 -18.30
N LYS A 2 -9.62 7.92 -19.16
CA LYS A 2 -8.80 6.75 -18.81
C LYS A 2 -7.32 7.14 -18.68
N LEU A 3 -6.60 6.45 -17.81
CA LEU A 3 -5.16 6.63 -17.66
C LEU A 3 -4.44 6.01 -18.87
N ASN A 4 -3.31 6.59 -19.25
CA ASN A 4 -2.48 5.97 -20.27
C ASN A 4 -1.74 4.77 -19.63
N PRO A 5 -1.96 3.54 -20.12
CA PRO A 5 -1.29 2.36 -19.56
C PRO A 5 0.18 2.24 -19.98
N TYR A 6 0.69 3.16 -20.81
CA TYR A 6 2.06 3.11 -21.32
C TYR A 6 2.92 4.23 -20.77
N PHE A 7 4.17 3.89 -20.48
CA PHE A 7 5.27 4.78 -20.11
C PHE A 7 6.32 4.76 -21.24
N GLY A 8 6.11 5.57 -22.26
CA GLY A 8 6.86 5.47 -23.51
C GLY A 8 6.61 4.12 -24.21
N ARG A 9 7.66 3.34 -24.44
CA ARG A 9 7.57 2.00 -25.04
C ARG A 9 7.28 0.86 -24.03
N PHE A 10 7.20 1.17 -22.74
CA PHE A 10 6.98 0.20 -21.67
C PHE A 10 5.56 0.29 -21.14
N GLY A 11 5.09 -0.78 -20.50
CA GLY A 11 3.76 -0.84 -19.91
C GLY A 11 2.77 -1.58 -20.78
N GLY A 12 1.49 -1.23 -20.66
CA GLY A 12 0.36 -1.89 -21.29
C GLY A 12 -0.51 -2.63 -20.27
N GLN A 13 -1.60 -3.20 -20.75
CA GLN A 13 -2.57 -3.95 -19.94
C GLN A 13 -2.79 -5.33 -20.58
N PHE A 14 -1.97 -6.29 -20.15
CA PHE A 14 -1.95 -7.65 -20.71
C PHE A 14 -2.56 -8.62 -19.69
N VAL A 15 -3.88 -8.63 -19.60
CA VAL A 15 -4.65 -9.46 -18.68
C VAL A 15 -5.73 -10.23 -19.43
N PRO A 16 -6.25 -11.34 -18.88
CA PRO A 16 -7.43 -12.01 -19.43
C PRO A 16 -8.62 -11.04 -19.52
N GLU A 17 -9.38 -11.12 -20.62
CA GLU A 17 -10.51 -10.20 -20.89
C GLU A 17 -11.54 -10.14 -19.77
N VAL A 18 -11.74 -11.25 -19.05
CA VAL A 18 -12.65 -11.34 -17.90
C VAL A 18 -12.30 -10.38 -16.77
N LEU A 19 -11.05 -9.92 -16.69
CA LEU A 19 -10.58 -8.96 -15.66
C LEU A 19 -10.73 -7.50 -16.09
N ILE A 20 -10.91 -7.21 -17.38
CA ILE A 20 -10.96 -5.84 -17.89
C ILE A 20 -12.04 -5.00 -17.19
N PRO A 21 -13.31 -5.48 -17.03
CA PRO A 21 -14.32 -4.68 -16.33
C PRO A 21 -13.97 -4.36 -14.88
N ALA A 22 -13.29 -5.26 -14.19
CA ALA A 22 -12.84 -5.03 -12.80
C ALA A 22 -11.72 -4.01 -12.74
N LEU A 23 -10.81 -4.01 -13.70
CA LEU A 23 -9.74 -3.02 -13.81
C LEU A 23 -10.26 -1.64 -14.22
N ASP A 24 -11.23 -1.57 -15.12
CA ASP A 24 -11.91 -0.33 -15.48
C ASP A 24 -12.60 0.29 -14.25
N GLN A 25 -13.29 -0.52 -13.43
CA GLN A 25 -13.91 -0.06 -12.19
C GLN A 25 -12.86 0.47 -11.19
N LEU A 26 -11.71 -0.20 -11.09
CA LEU A 26 -10.63 0.22 -10.23
C LEU A 26 -10.03 1.55 -10.69
N GLU A 27 -9.80 1.70 -11.99
CA GLU A 27 -9.25 2.92 -12.59
C GLU A 27 -10.16 4.12 -12.33
N ASP A 28 -11.46 3.98 -12.59
CA ASP A 28 -12.43 5.05 -12.35
C ASP A 28 -12.46 5.46 -10.88
N ALA A 29 -12.53 4.49 -9.96
CA ALA A 29 -12.49 4.74 -8.52
C ALA A 29 -11.20 5.42 -8.07
N PHE A 30 -10.05 5.05 -8.65
CA PHE A 30 -8.75 5.65 -8.35
C PHE A 30 -8.69 7.12 -8.81
N ILE A 31 -9.16 7.40 -10.04
CA ILE A 31 -9.19 8.76 -10.58
C ILE A 31 -10.09 9.67 -9.73
N GLU A 32 -11.24 9.17 -9.29
CA GLU A 32 -12.16 9.90 -8.41
C GLU A 32 -11.52 10.14 -7.03
N ALA A 33 -10.93 9.10 -6.44
CA ALA A 33 -10.28 9.21 -5.14
C ALA A 33 -9.11 10.21 -5.11
N GLN A 34 -8.37 10.32 -6.21
CA GLN A 34 -7.29 11.33 -6.33
C GLN A 34 -7.81 12.76 -6.26
N LYS A 35 -9.04 13.01 -6.67
CA LYS A 35 -9.67 14.35 -6.70
C LYS A 35 -10.52 14.63 -5.46
N ASP A 36 -10.77 13.61 -4.64
CA ASP A 36 -11.62 13.74 -3.46
C ASP A 36 -10.82 14.13 -2.21
N PRO A 37 -11.00 15.37 -1.70
CA PRO A 37 -10.31 15.81 -0.49
C PRO A 37 -10.67 15.00 0.75
N ALA A 38 -11.84 14.36 0.80
CA ALA A 38 -12.23 13.53 1.93
C ALA A 38 -11.42 12.22 1.94
N PHE A 39 -11.23 11.60 0.77
CA PHE A 39 -10.34 10.44 0.64
C PHE A 39 -8.91 10.77 1.03
N GLN A 40 -8.38 11.90 0.55
CA GLN A 40 -7.01 12.31 0.83
C GLN A 40 -6.79 12.57 2.34
N ARG A 41 -7.76 13.23 3.01
CA ARG A 41 -7.69 13.44 4.46
C ARG A 41 -7.74 12.14 5.24
N GLU A 42 -8.65 11.23 4.88
CA GLU A 42 -8.78 9.93 5.56
C GLU A 42 -7.52 9.08 5.38
N LEU A 43 -6.95 9.04 4.17
CA LEU A 43 -5.69 8.33 3.92
C LEU A 43 -4.53 8.95 4.70
N ALA A 44 -4.43 10.28 4.74
CA ALA A 44 -3.41 10.99 5.50
C ALA A 44 -3.53 10.70 7.00
N ASP A 45 -4.75 10.71 7.54
CA ASP A 45 -5.02 10.38 8.95
C ASP A 45 -4.60 8.94 9.27
N LEU A 46 -4.97 7.98 8.43
CA LEU A 46 -4.57 6.58 8.59
C LEU A 46 -3.04 6.40 8.53
N LEU A 47 -2.37 7.09 7.63
CA LEU A 47 -0.91 7.01 7.51
C LEU A 47 -0.22 7.59 8.75
N VAL A 48 -0.72 8.66 9.32
CA VAL A 48 -0.15 9.31 10.51
C VAL A 48 -0.53 8.55 11.78
N ASN A 49 -1.82 8.40 12.05
CA ASN A 49 -2.32 7.98 13.36
C ASN A 49 -2.38 6.44 13.51
N TYR A 50 -2.49 5.69 12.42
CA TYR A 50 -2.44 4.24 12.45
C TYR A 50 -1.11 3.69 11.93
N GLY A 51 -0.60 4.24 10.82
CA GLY A 51 0.65 3.81 10.20
C GLY A 51 1.91 4.27 10.95
N GLY A 52 1.83 5.37 11.72
CA GLY A 52 2.97 5.92 12.45
C GLY A 52 3.93 6.74 11.59
N ARG A 53 3.43 7.37 10.53
CA ARG A 53 4.25 8.25 9.68
C ARG A 53 4.28 9.70 10.18
N PRO A 54 5.39 10.45 9.89
CA PRO A 54 6.60 10.00 9.24
C PRO A 54 7.48 9.13 10.15
N THR A 55 8.03 8.04 9.61
CA THR A 55 8.99 7.22 10.36
C THR A 55 10.31 7.95 10.58
N PRO A 56 11.04 7.69 11.67
CA PRO A 56 12.27 8.40 11.99
C PRO A 56 13.40 8.18 10.99
N LEU A 57 14.31 9.13 10.94
CA LEU A 57 15.62 9.01 10.31
C LEU A 57 16.67 8.84 11.40
N THR A 58 17.27 7.65 11.51
CA THR A 58 18.20 7.28 12.57
C THR A 58 19.63 7.22 12.06
N ARG A 59 20.56 7.95 12.70
CA ARG A 59 21.98 7.88 12.37
C ARG A 59 22.59 6.58 12.93
N CYS A 60 23.30 5.84 12.05
CA CYS A 60 24.02 4.62 12.39
C CYS A 60 25.44 4.98 12.88
N ARG A 61 25.60 5.10 14.20
CA ARG A 61 26.89 5.51 14.78
C ARG A 61 27.96 4.44 14.68
N ASN A 62 27.59 3.18 14.89
CA ASN A 62 28.56 2.07 14.97
C ASN A 62 29.00 1.56 13.58
N LEU A 63 28.12 1.63 12.58
CA LEU A 63 28.42 1.15 11.22
C LEU A 63 29.45 2.02 10.47
N THR A 64 29.71 3.22 10.98
CA THR A 64 30.58 4.19 10.31
C THR A 64 31.84 4.51 11.12
N GLN A 65 32.12 3.75 12.18
CA GLN A 65 33.35 3.91 12.95
C GLN A 65 34.59 3.69 12.07
N GLY A 66 35.56 4.61 12.15
CA GLY A 66 36.77 4.56 11.36
C GLY A 66 36.63 4.98 9.89
N THR A 67 35.46 5.44 9.47
CA THR A 67 35.21 5.93 8.11
C THR A 67 34.84 7.42 8.11
N LYS A 68 34.93 8.08 6.93
CA LYS A 68 34.45 9.45 6.73
C LYS A 68 32.96 9.51 6.30
N THR A 69 32.28 8.36 6.25
CA THR A 69 30.89 8.24 5.79
C THR A 69 29.92 8.38 6.95
N THR A 70 28.79 9.03 6.74
CA THR A 70 27.65 9.03 7.67
C THR A 70 26.48 8.31 7.03
N ILE A 71 25.97 7.28 7.73
CA ILE A 71 24.83 6.48 7.28
C ILE A 71 23.60 6.81 8.13
N TYR A 72 22.47 7.03 7.45
CA TYR A 72 21.17 7.18 8.08
C TYR A 72 20.22 6.11 7.57
N LEU A 73 19.43 5.54 8.48
CA LEU A 73 18.35 4.61 8.16
C LEU A 73 17.01 5.33 8.21
N LYS A 74 16.25 5.26 7.13
CA LYS A 74 14.82 5.58 7.15
C LYS A 74 14.10 4.38 7.76
N ARG A 75 13.58 4.55 8.97
CA ARG A 75 13.11 3.45 9.84
C ARG A 75 11.70 2.98 9.49
N GLU A 76 11.52 2.41 8.29
CA GLU A 76 10.22 1.84 7.87
C GLU A 76 9.84 0.56 8.64
N ASP A 77 10.79 -0.03 9.37
CA ASP A 77 10.58 -1.11 10.33
C ASP A 77 9.77 -0.65 11.57
N LEU A 78 9.74 0.64 11.86
CA LEU A 78 8.95 1.22 12.95
C LEU A 78 7.52 1.58 12.53
N MET A 79 7.19 1.37 11.29
CA MET A 79 5.82 1.51 10.82
C MET A 79 4.92 0.42 11.43
N HIS A 80 3.67 0.73 11.70
CA HIS A 80 2.71 -0.28 12.21
C HIS A 80 2.66 -1.51 11.29
N GLY A 81 2.85 -2.70 11.88
CA GLY A 81 3.04 -3.94 11.14
C GLY A 81 4.49 -4.29 10.82
N GLY A 82 5.46 -3.45 11.21
CA GLY A 82 6.90 -3.74 11.15
C GLY A 82 7.53 -3.62 9.76
N ALA A 83 6.81 -3.12 8.76
CA ALA A 83 7.34 -3.00 7.39
C ALA A 83 6.59 -1.95 6.55
N HIS A 84 7.23 -1.53 5.45
CA HIS A 84 6.71 -0.52 4.51
C HIS A 84 5.38 -0.91 3.81
N LYS A 85 4.99 -2.16 3.81
CA LYS A 85 3.78 -2.66 3.12
C LYS A 85 2.50 -2.01 3.59
N THR A 86 2.41 -1.62 4.85
CA THR A 86 1.25 -0.94 5.42
C THR A 86 0.91 0.36 4.68
N ASN A 87 1.89 1.08 4.13
CA ASN A 87 1.65 2.28 3.33
C ASN A 87 0.69 2.04 2.18
N GLN A 88 1.05 1.10 1.31
CA GLN A 88 0.26 0.83 0.10
C GLN A 88 -1.06 0.14 0.43
N VAL A 89 -1.06 -0.77 1.42
CA VAL A 89 -2.24 -1.56 1.75
C VAL A 89 -3.33 -0.70 2.37
N LEU A 90 -3.01 0.31 3.19
CA LEU A 90 -4.00 1.25 3.71
C LEU A 90 -4.71 2.00 2.57
N GLY A 91 -3.96 2.51 1.59
CA GLY A 91 -4.54 3.19 0.44
C GLY A 91 -5.39 2.26 -0.43
N GLN A 92 -4.91 1.05 -0.70
CA GLN A 92 -5.64 0.06 -1.49
C GLN A 92 -6.92 -0.40 -0.79
N ALA A 93 -6.87 -0.66 0.51
CA ALA A 93 -8.03 -1.09 1.28
C ALA A 93 -9.08 0.04 1.38
N LEU A 94 -8.64 1.28 1.58
CA LEU A 94 -9.52 2.43 1.60
C LEU A 94 -10.23 2.61 0.25
N LEU A 95 -9.50 2.46 -0.85
CA LEU A 95 -10.07 2.50 -2.20
C LEU A 95 -11.06 1.35 -2.43
N ALA A 96 -10.70 0.12 -2.05
CA ALA A 96 -11.58 -1.04 -2.15
C ALA A 96 -12.89 -0.84 -1.36
N ARG A 97 -12.84 -0.19 -0.18
CA ARG A 97 -14.02 0.15 0.60
C ARG A 97 -14.94 1.10 -0.17
N ARG A 98 -14.39 2.11 -0.82
CA ARG A 98 -15.16 3.04 -1.67
C ARG A 98 -15.79 2.36 -2.88
N MET A 99 -15.14 1.32 -3.39
CA MET A 99 -15.68 0.47 -4.46
C MET A 99 -16.77 -0.51 -3.96
N GLY A 100 -17.16 -0.47 -2.69
CA GLY A 100 -18.16 -1.37 -2.11
C GLY A 100 -17.69 -2.82 -1.95
N LYS A 101 -16.37 -3.07 -1.99
CA LYS A 101 -15.84 -4.42 -1.76
C LYS A 101 -15.99 -4.78 -0.27
N THR A 102 -16.31 -6.03 0.00
CA THR A 102 -16.51 -6.55 1.37
C THR A 102 -15.51 -7.62 1.76
N ARG A 103 -14.77 -8.14 0.78
CA ARG A 103 -13.77 -9.18 0.95
C ARG A 103 -12.50 -8.83 0.19
N ILE A 104 -11.39 -8.98 0.88
CA ILE A 104 -10.05 -8.79 0.33
C ILE A 104 -9.32 -10.12 0.32
N ILE A 105 -8.60 -10.38 -0.74
CA ILE A 105 -7.66 -11.49 -0.85
C ILE A 105 -6.26 -10.94 -1.06
N ALA A 106 -5.27 -11.60 -0.48
CA ALA A 106 -3.87 -11.29 -0.72
C ALA A 106 -3.09 -12.57 -0.96
N GLU A 107 -2.12 -12.49 -1.85
CA GLU A 107 -1.04 -13.47 -1.99
C GLU A 107 0.20 -12.91 -1.30
N THR A 108 0.98 -13.78 -0.64
CA THR A 108 2.21 -13.38 0.03
C THR A 108 3.22 -14.52 0.04
N GLY A 109 4.48 -14.22 -0.27
CA GLY A 109 5.59 -15.15 -0.13
C GLY A 109 6.15 -15.10 1.30
N ALA A 110 6.96 -14.08 1.63
CA ALA A 110 7.61 -13.92 2.94
C ALA A 110 6.66 -13.53 4.11
N GLY A 111 5.36 -13.30 3.85
CA GLY A 111 4.36 -13.03 4.87
C GLY A 111 4.01 -11.56 5.08
N GLN A 112 4.89 -10.61 4.82
CA GLN A 112 4.69 -9.20 5.17
C GLN A 112 3.49 -8.55 4.47
N HIS A 113 3.23 -8.89 3.22
CA HIS A 113 2.05 -8.37 2.52
C HIS A 113 0.75 -8.93 3.13
N GLY A 114 0.75 -10.22 3.50
CA GLY A 114 -0.38 -10.85 4.19
C GLY A 114 -0.67 -10.20 5.54
N VAL A 115 0.36 -9.94 6.34
CA VAL A 115 0.23 -9.25 7.64
C VAL A 115 -0.36 -7.86 7.45
N ALA A 116 0.19 -7.04 6.54
CA ALA A 116 -0.30 -5.70 6.28
C ALA A 116 -1.75 -5.71 5.78
N THR A 117 -2.11 -6.68 4.91
CA THR A 117 -3.49 -6.83 4.43
C THR A 117 -4.44 -7.22 5.54
N ALA A 118 -4.05 -8.15 6.42
CA ALA A 118 -4.87 -8.55 7.56
C ALA A 118 -5.12 -7.38 8.53
N LEU A 119 -4.07 -6.56 8.80
CA LEU A 119 -4.20 -5.35 9.62
C LEU A 119 -5.19 -4.35 9.03
N ALA A 120 -5.06 -4.03 7.74
CA ALA A 120 -5.96 -3.09 7.08
C ALA A 120 -7.41 -3.64 6.99
N CYS A 121 -7.56 -4.94 6.76
CA CYS A 121 -8.88 -5.59 6.74
C CYS A 121 -9.55 -5.56 8.11
N ALA A 122 -8.81 -5.82 9.19
CA ALA A 122 -9.32 -5.72 10.56
C ALA A 122 -9.75 -4.29 10.89
N LEU A 123 -8.93 -3.30 10.52
CA LEU A 123 -9.22 -1.88 10.73
C LEU A 123 -10.49 -1.42 10.00
N LEU A 124 -10.66 -1.83 8.74
CA LEU A 124 -11.71 -1.34 7.86
C LEU A 124 -12.93 -2.29 7.77
N GLY A 125 -12.96 -3.38 8.52
CA GLY A 125 -14.09 -4.30 8.61
C GLY A 125 -14.27 -5.24 7.42
N PHE A 126 -13.20 -5.58 6.70
CA PHE A 126 -13.26 -6.54 5.60
C PHE A 126 -13.14 -8.00 6.06
N LYS A 127 -13.77 -8.90 5.31
CA LYS A 127 -13.38 -10.31 5.33
C LYS A 127 -12.04 -10.47 4.62
N CYS A 128 -11.07 -11.12 5.26
CA CYS A 128 -9.72 -11.27 4.72
C CYS A 128 -9.40 -12.75 4.49
N ARG A 129 -8.75 -13.03 3.35
CA ARG A 129 -8.12 -14.33 3.08
C ARG A 129 -6.73 -14.12 2.52
N VAL A 130 -5.74 -14.70 3.17
CA VAL A 130 -4.34 -14.64 2.75
C VAL A 130 -3.93 -16.02 2.22
N TYR A 131 -3.35 -16.03 1.03
CA TYR A 131 -2.73 -17.19 0.41
C TYR A 131 -1.22 -17.05 0.55
N MET A 132 -0.58 -18.03 1.18
CA MET A 132 0.86 -18.04 1.37
C MET A 132 1.45 -19.13 0.49
N LEU A 133 2.49 -18.77 -0.27
CA LEU A 133 3.27 -19.75 -1.02
C LEU A 133 4.18 -20.49 -0.05
N SER A 134 4.10 -21.80 -0.08
CA SER A 134 4.98 -22.72 0.67
C SER A 134 6.21 -23.08 -0.16
#